data_0c5a363cf5e3115d7976f9c0003c0642
#
_entry.id   0c5a363cf5e3115d7976f9c0003c0642
#
_cell.length_a   1.000
_cell.length_b   1.000
_cell.length_c   1.000
_cell.angle_alpha   90.00
_cell.angle_beta   90.00
_cell.angle_gamma   90.00
#
_symmetry.space_group_name_H-M   'P 1'
#
loop_
_entity.id
_entity.type
_entity.pdbx_description
1 polymer ?
#
loop_
_entity_poly.entity_id
_entity_poly.type
_entity_poly.pdbx_seq_one_letter_code
_entity_poly.pdbx_strand_id
1 'polypeptide(L)'
;MLEKRNRREASFALASAIIVVLCTCIGVVMNLVTVEDQNFDHMGIQTFCMFTVNSNILVAMGMVLVIPYTIDGLKKNYFHLPNWLVSFLLAGTVAVTLTFLVSLFVLSPFKGFKLIFTGSRFFLHGVGPILSFLAFSFFISDHYISFIECFQSLVPVLIYAGIYFILAVLIGEERGGWNDFYGFNTYVPFWIPLLLLSPITFGIASSLRALHNLSFRRLREVKVTDEYSESYLRREVADLAKEKAAEDQPHTDIVIPRRFIKFLIENTDTDKTVRDVCILYLNTFLENIKY
;
A
#
# COMPACT_ATOMS: atom_id res chain seq x y z
N MET A 1 -3.25 -21.51 17.63
CA MET A 1 -2.40 -21.32 16.43
C MET A 1 -2.61 -19.95 15.82
N LEU A 2 -3.84 -19.49 15.59
CA LEU A 2 -4.24 -18.15 15.12
C LEU A 2 -3.65 -17.00 15.94
N GLU A 3 -3.72 -17.10 17.25
CA GLU A 3 -3.22 -16.07 18.17
C GLU A 3 -1.70 -15.80 17.99
N LYS A 4 -0.90 -16.87 17.86
CA LYS A 4 0.55 -16.75 17.58
C LYS A 4 0.82 -16.11 16.22
N ARG A 5 -0.05 -16.32 15.23
CA ARG A 5 0.09 -15.81 13.89
C ARG A 5 -0.27 -14.33 13.83
N ASN A 6 -1.39 -13.91 14.40
CA ASN A 6 -1.78 -12.49 14.49
C ASN A 6 -0.69 -11.65 15.19
N ARG A 7 -0.10 -12.19 16.27
CA ARG A 7 1.05 -11.55 16.94
C ARG A 7 2.27 -11.44 16.04
N ARG A 8 2.56 -12.46 15.23
CA ARG A 8 3.68 -12.39 14.28
C ARG A 8 3.44 -11.33 13.21
N GLU A 9 2.26 -11.27 12.62
CA GLU A 9 1.89 -10.27 11.62
C GLU A 9 2.02 -8.85 12.20
N ALA A 10 1.43 -8.60 13.36
CA ALA A 10 1.55 -7.32 14.06
C ALA A 10 3.01 -6.99 14.42
N SER A 11 3.82 -7.99 14.85
CA SER A 11 5.23 -7.77 15.15
C SER A 11 6.04 -7.40 13.90
N PHE A 12 5.82 -8.07 12.76
CA PHE A 12 6.49 -7.74 11.51
C PHE A 12 6.05 -6.37 10.97
N ALA A 13 4.75 -6.05 11.04
CA ALA A 13 4.24 -4.75 10.66
C ALA A 13 4.85 -3.63 11.53
N LEU A 14 4.92 -3.84 12.87
CA LEU A 14 5.54 -2.90 13.80
C LEU A 14 7.03 -2.71 13.50
N ALA A 15 7.79 -3.80 13.37
CA ALA A 15 9.21 -3.75 13.07
C ALA A 15 9.47 -3.01 11.75
N SER A 16 8.72 -3.35 10.70
CA SER A 16 8.82 -2.69 9.40
C SER A 16 8.49 -1.21 9.48
N ALA A 17 7.43 -0.83 10.21
CA ALA A 17 7.05 0.56 10.39
C ALA A 17 8.16 1.36 11.09
N ILE A 18 8.72 0.84 12.18
CA ILE A 18 9.82 1.50 12.89
C ILE A 18 11.04 1.66 12.00
N ILE A 19 11.44 0.61 11.27
CA ILE A 19 12.63 0.65 10.40
C ILE A 19 12.45 1.65 9.27
N VAL A 20 11.28 1.68 8.60
CA VAL A 20 11.00 2.65 7.51
C VAL A 20 11.06 4.08 8.05
N VAL A 21 10.46 4.36 9.20
CA VAL A 21 10.50 5.68 9.84
C VAL A 21 11.94 6.08 10.16
N LEU A 22 12.73 5.19 10.77
CA LEU A 22 14.13 5.45 11.10
C LEU A 22 14.98 5.72 9.85
N CYS A 23 14.84 4.88 8.80
CA CYS A 23 15.55 5.08 7.54
C CYS A 23 15.21 6.43 6.91
N THR A 24 13.93 6.80 6.90
CA THR A 24 13.51 8.11 6.40
C THR A 24 14.10 9.25 7.21
N CYS A 25 14.01 9.19 8.55
CA CYS A 25 14.59 10.21 9.42
C CYS A 25 16.11 10.36 9.20
N ILE A 26 16.85 9.24 9.17
CA ILE A 26 18.30 9.25 8.92
C ILE A 26 18.59 9.87 7.56
N GLY A 27 17.93 9.43 6.50
CA GLY A 27 18.15 9.95 5.15
C GLY A 27 17.84 11.45 5.02
N VAL A 28 16.74 11.91 5.62
CA VAL A 28 16.35 13.33 5.61
C VAL A 28 17.33 14.17 6.43
N VAL A 29 17.69 13.75 7.64
CA VAL A 29 18.65 14.46 8.48
C VAL A 29 20.01 14.53 7.80
N MET A 30 20.48 13.43 7.22
CA MET A 30 21.73 13.45 6.45
C MET A 30 21.67 14.45 5.29
N ASN A 31 20.58 14.52 4.53
CA ASN A 31 20.42 15.51 3.46
C ASN A 31 20.41 16.97 3.97
N LEU A 32 19.89 17.21 5.16
CA LEU A 32 19.85 18.55 5.76
C LEU A 32 21.20 19.01 6.28
N VAL A 33 22.01 18.07 6.81
CA VAL A 33 23.24 18.39 7.57
C VAL A 33 24.52 18.17 6.77
N THR A 34 24.50 17.30 5.75
CA THR A 34 25.71 16.97 4.96
C THR A 34 26.14 18.15 4.12
N VAL A 35 27.32 18.70 4.43
CA VAL A 35 27.84 19.97 3.90
C VAL A 35 28.56 19.79 2.57
N GLU A 36 29.01 18.59 2.22
CA GLU A 36 29.79 18.36 1.01
C GLU A 36 29.58 16.95 0.46
N ASP A 37 28.82 16.84 -0.62
CA ASP A 37 29.01 15.80 -1.59
C ASP A 37 29.39 16.46 -2.91
N GLN A 38 30.54 16.11 -3.48
CA GLN A 38 31.24 16.81 -4.58
C GLN A 38 30.43 17.01 -5.88
N ASN A 39 29.17 16.60 -5.93
CA ASN A 39 28.30 16.70 -7.11
C ASN A 39 26.85 17.18 -6.84
N PHE A 40 26.50 17.51 -5.60
CA PHE A 40 25.24 18.15 -5.27
C PHE A 40 25.53 19.24 -4.25
N ASP A 41 25.27 20.48 -4.65
CA ASP A 41 25.34 21.62 -3.76
C ASP A 41 24.52 21.37 -2.48
N HIS A 42 24.97 21.99 -1.42
CA HIS A 42 24.34 21.99 -0.11
C HIS A 42 22.84 22.20 -0.23
N MET A 43 22.06 21.12 -0.12
CA MET A 43 20.61 21.23 -0.38
C MET A 43 19.88 21.90 0.78
N GLY A 44 20.35 21.77 2.03
CA GLY A 44 19.68 22.37 3.17
C GLY A 44 18.16 22.19 3.11
N ILE A 45 17.42 23.28 3.22
CA ILE A 45 15.95 23.28 3.15
C ILE A 45 15.40 22.93 1.76
N GLN A 46 16.20 23.11 0.69
CA GLN A 46 15.81 22.71 -0.68
C GLN A 46 15.65 21.19 -0.83
N THR A 47 16.17 20.42 0.10
CA THR A 47 15.90 18.98 0.21
C THR A 47 14.39 18.65 0.10
N PHE A 48 13.53 19.49 0.67
CA PHE A 48 12.07 19.31 0.62
C PHE A 48 11.45 19.66 -0.76
N CYS A 49 12.23 20.20 -1.69
CA CYS A 49 11.78 20.33 -3.07
C CYS A 49 11.84 19.00 -3.83
N MET A 50 12.60 18.00 -3.34
CA MET A 50 12.79 16.73 -4.01
C MET A 50 11.63 15.76 -3.79
N PHE A 51 11.15 15.15 -4.89
CA PHE A 51 10.12 14.11 -4.83
C PHE A 51 10.54 12.91 -3.97
N THR A 52 11.81 12.51 -4.07
CA THR A 52 12.40 11.43 -3.27
C THR A 52 12.19 11.65 -1.78
N VAL A 53 12.45 12.85 -1.28
CA VAL A 53 12.31 13.17 0.14
C VAL A 53 10.83 13.18 0.53
N ASN A 54 10.00 13.87 -0.24
CA ASN A 54 8.56 13.98 0.04
C ASN A 54 7.85 12.63 0.00
N SER A 55 8.19 11.76 -0.96
CA SER A 55 7.62 10.42 -1.03
C SER A 55 8.02 9.52 0.15
N ASN A 56 9.29 9.61 0.61
CA ASN A 56 9.75 8.91 1.81
C ASN A 56 9.06 9.44 3.08
N ILE A 57 8.90 10.76 3.21
CA ILE A 57 8.15 11.37 4.33
C ILE A 57 6.68 10.90 4.30
N LEU A 58 6.04 10.88 3.14
CA LEU A 58 4.65 10.46 3.01
C LEU A 58 4.45 9.01 3.51
N VAL A 59 5.29 8.07 3.07
CA VAL A 59 5.19 6.68 3.53
C VAL A 59 5.55 6.54 5.00
N ALA A 60 6.55 7.28 5.50
CA ALA A 60 6.91 7.28 6.90
C ALA A 60 5.78 7.80 7.80
N MET A 61 5.05 8.85 7.38
CA MET A 61 3.84 9.31 8.08
C MET A 61 2.80 8.19 8.19
N GLY A 62 2.54 7.46 7.09
CA GLY A 62 1.66 6.31 7.12
C GLY A 62 2.15 5.23 8.08
N MET A 63 3.45 4.94 8.08
CA MET A 63 4.05 3.95 9.00
C MET A 63 3.96 4.38 10.47
N VAL A 64 4.13 5.68 10.78
CA VAL A 64 3.89 6.20 12.15
C VAL A 64 2.44 5.94 12.58
N LEU A 65 1.47 6.15 11.69
CA LEU A 65 0.06 5.88 11.97
C LEU A 65 -0.26 4.39 12.14
N VAL A 66 0.52 3.48 11.56
CA VAL A 66 0.39 2.02 11.75
C VAL A 66 0.81 1.58 13.15
N ILE A 67 1.78 2.25 13.77
CA ILE A 67 2.36 1.85 15.07
C ILE A 67 1.30 1.62 16.16
N PRO A 68 0.37 2.55 16.44
CA PRO A 68 -0.64 2.34 17.49
C PRO A 68 -1.53 1.12 17.21
N TYR A 69 -1.92 0.87 15.97
CA TYR A 69 -2.73 -0.29 15.60
C TYR A 69 -1.97 -1.61 15.78
N THR A 70 -0.67 -1.61 15.46
CA THR A 70 0.17 -2.82 15.66
C THR A 70 0.40 -3.10 17.14
N ILE A 71 0.59 -2.07 17.98
CA ILE A 71 0.72 -2.21 19.43
C ILE A 71 -0.59 -2.75 20.04
N ASP A 72 -1.72 -2.21 19.61
CA ASP A 72 -3.04 -2.68 20.04
C ASP A 72 -3.29 -4.13 19.58
N GLY A 73 -2.92 -4.44 18.35
CA GLY A 73 -2.97 -5.79 17.79
C GLY A 73 -2.13 -6.81 18.56
N LEU A 74 -0.95 -6.40 19.06
CA LEU A 74 -0.10 -7.24 19.92
C LEU A 74 -0.73 -7.50 21.29
N LYS A 75 -1.46 -6.52 21.84
CA LYS A 75 -2.16 -6.63 23.12
C LYS A 75 -3.42 -7.49 23.03
N LYS A 76 -4.21 -7.28 21.98
CA LYS A 76 -5.53 -7.91 21.77
C LYS A 76 -5.47 -9.21 20.96
N ASN A 77 -4.30 -9.59 20.43
CA ASN A 77 -4.11 -10.71 19.51
C ASN A 77 -4.96 -10.59 18.21
N TYR A 78 -5.36 -9.37 17.88
CA TYR A 78 -6.16 -9.04 16.71
C TYR A 78 -5.60 -7.79 16.04
N PHE A 79 -5.05 -7.93 14.82
CA PHE A 79 -4.45 -6.84 14.06
C PHE A 79 -5.39 -6.42 12.94
N HIS A 80 -5.79 -5.15 12.96
CA HIS A 80 -6.63 -4.53 11.95
C HIS A 80 -6.23 -3.08 11.71
N LEU A 81 -6.25 -2.67 10.45
CA LEU A 81 -6.01 -1.31 10.02
C LEU A 81 -7.27 -0.73 9.35
N PRO A 82 -7.61 0.53 9.58
CA PRO A 82 -8.70 1.17 8.86
C PRO A 82 -8.39 1.31 7.37
N ASN A 83 -9.39 1.14 6.52
CA ASN A 83 -9.25 1.13 5.07
C ASN A 83 -8.52 2.38 4.53
N TRP A 84 -8.87 3.57 5.06
CA TRP A 84 -8.22 4.81 4.66
C TRP A 84 -6.70 4.82 4.90
N LEU A 85 -6.24 4.16 5.97
CA LEU A 85 -4.82 4.08 6.28
C LEU A 85 -4.10 3.13 5.31
N VAL A 86 -4.73 2.02 4.93
CA VAL A 86 -4.18 1.10 3.91
C VAL A 86 -4.11 1.80 2.55
N SER A 87 -5.14 2.55 2.15
CA SER A 87 -5.13 3.35 0.92
C SER A 87 -4.06 4.45 0.96
N PHE A 88 -3.87 5.11 2.11
CA PHE A 88 -2.82 6.11 2.31
C PHE A 88 -1.42 5.48 2.21
N LEU A 89 -1.22 4.32 2.83
CA LEU A 89 0.03 3.55 2.71
C LEU A 89 0.30 3.09 1.27
N LEU A 90 -0.75 2.67 0.53
CA LEU A 90 -0.62 2.37 -0.89
C LEU A 90 -0.05 3.57 -1.64
N ALA A 91 -0.63 4.75 -1.46
CA ALA A 91 -0.19 5.97 -2.13
C ALA A 91 1.27 6.32 -1.81
N GLY A 92 1.66 6.25 -0.53
CA GLY A 92 3.04 6.47 -0.10
C GLY A 92 4.00 5.42 -0.67
N THR A 93 3.60 4.14 -0.64
CA THR A 93 4.42 3.02 -1.16
C THR A 93 4.59 3.10 -2.68
N VAL A 94 3.54 3.47 -3.41
CA VAL A 94 3.61 3.73 -4.87
C VAL A 94 4.63 4.83 -5.17
N ALA A 95 4.56 5.95 -4.43
CA ALA A 95 5.45 7.08 -4.61
C ALA A 95 6.93 6.73 -4.36
N VAL A 96 7.24 6.01 -3.27
CA VAL A 96 8.64 5.61 -3.00
C VAL A 96 9.12 4.50 -3.92
N THR A 97 8.24 3.60 -4.36
CA THR A 97 8.59 2.57 -5.35
C THR A 97 8.92 3.21 -6.70
N LEU A 98 8.16 4.23 -7.12
CA LEU A 98 8.50 5.03 -8.30
C LEU A 98 9.89 5.68 -8.15
N THR A 99 10.18 6.28 -6.99
CA THR A 99 11.50 6.85 -6.69
C THR A 99 12.61 5.82 -6.83
N PHE A 100 12.44 4.61 -6.27
CA PHE A 100 13.41 3.53 -6.38
C PHE A 100 13.65 3.10 -7.83
N LEU A 101 12.58 2.87 -8.60
CA LEU A 101 12.70 2.44 -10.00
C LEU A 101 13.34 3.49 -10.88
N VAL A 102 12.98 4.77 -10.72
CA VAL A 102 13.63 5.89 -11.43
C VAL A 102 15.11 6.00 -11.03
N SER A 103 15.42 5.87 -9.75
CA SER A 103 16.82 5.89 -9.28
C SER A 103 17.64 4.74 -9.84
N LEU A 104 17.06 3.54 -9.89
CA LEU A 104 17.76 2.34 -10.36
C LEU A 104 17.91 2.30 -11.89
N PHE A 105 16.83 2.54 -12.63
CA PHE A 105 16.79 2.32 -14.07
C PHE A 105 17.05 3.57 -14.91
N VAL A 106 16.84 4.75 -14.35
CA VAL A 106 17.06 6.02 -15.06
C VAL A 106 18.31 6.73 -14.55
N LEU A 107 18.41 6.99 -13.23
CA LEU A 107 19.51 7.81 -12.73
C LEU A 107 20.85 7.04 -12.65
N SER A 108 20.83 5.78 -12.19
CA SER A 108 22.07 5.01 -12.03
C SER A 108 22.85 4.77 -13.32
N PRO A 109 22.22 4.49 -14.49
CA PRO A 109 22.95 4.36 -15.75
C PRO A 109 23.66 5.64 -16.19
N PHE A 110 23.09 6.82 -15.89
CA PHE A 110 23.65 8.11 -16.29
C PHE A 110 24.65 8.69 -15.29
N LYS A 111 24.38 8.56 -13.98
CA LYS A 111 25.16 9.18 -12.91
C LYS A 111 26.07 8.20 -12.17
N GLY A 112 25.90 6.91 -12.39
CA GLY A 112 26.64 5.84 -11.73
C GLY A 112 25.93 5.34 -10.45
N PHE A 113 25.90 4.02 -10.31
CA PHE A 113 25.22 3.33 -9.21
C PHE A 113 25.73 3.77 -7.83
N LYS A 114 27.06 3.88 -7.69
CA LYS A 114 27.68 4.29 -6.43
C LYS A 114 27.19 5.66 -5.97
N LEU A 115 27.04 6.62 -6.89
CA LEU A 115 26.58 7.97 -6.55
C LEU A 115 25.12 7.98 -6.09
N ILE A 116 24.27 7.15 -6.72
CA ILE A 116 22.82 7.13 -6.46
C ILE A 116 22.47 6.35 -5.19
N PHE A 117 23.32 5.41 -4.76
CA PHE A 117 23.05 4.55 -3.61
C PHE A 117 24.10 4.64 -2.49
N THR A 118 24.64 5.84 -2.22
CA THR A 118 25.54 6.12 -1.08
C THR A 118 25.01 7.27 -0.23
N GLY A 119 25.51 7.38 1.00
CA GLY A 119 25.11 8.43 1.94
C GLY A 119 23.62 8.43 2.26
N SER A 120 23.01 9.60 2.31
CA SER A 120 21.57 9.78 2.53
C SER A 120 20.70 9.08 1.47
N ARG A 121 21.21 9.05 0.23
CA ARG A 121 20.54 8.43 -0.92
C ARG A 121 20.40 6.91 -0.78
N PHE A 122 21.32 6.25 -0.06
CA PHE A 122 21.18 4.82 0.26
C PHE A 122 19.88 4.55 1.03
N PHE A 123 19.53 5.39 1.98
CA PHE A 123 18.29 5.26 2.74
C PHE A 123 17.05 5.65 1.91
N LEU A 124 17.12 6.78 1.21
CA LEU A 124 15.96 7.37 0.52
C LEU A 124 15.67 6.75 -0.85
N HIS A 125 16.69 6.25 -1.57
CA HIS A 125 16.51 5.60 -2.88
C HIS A 125 16.51 4.08 -2.80
N GLY A 126 17.07 3.47 -1.75
CA GLY A 126 17.26 2.03 -1.62
C GLY A 126 16.46 1.43 -0.48
N VAL A 127 17.00 1.54 0.74
CA VAL A 127 16.49 0.79 1.90
C VAL A 127 15.05 1.15 2.24
N GLY A 128 14.73 2.43 2.37
CA GLY A 128 13.39 2.92 2.69
C GLY A 128 12.32 2.41 1.70
N PRO A 129 12.48 2.67 0.39
CA PRO A 129 11.56 2.16 -0.64
C PRO A 129 11.38 0.65 -0.65
N ILE A 130 12.48 -0.12 -0.58
CA ILE A 130 12.43 -1.60 -0.60
C ILE A 130 11.68 -2.13 0.62
N LEU A 131 11.99 -1.60 1.82
CA LEU A 131 11.32 -2.02 3.04
C LEU A 131 9.83 -1.62 3.04
N SER A 132 9.51 -0.44 2.53
CA SER A 132 8.10 0.01 2.38
C SER A 132 7.32 -0.91 1.43
N PHE A 133 7.93 -1.28 0.29
CA PHE A 133 7.36 -2.23 -0.66
C PHE A 133 7.09 -3.59 -0.01
N LEU A 134 8.08 -4.15 0.70
CA LEU A 134 7.96 -5.44 1.37
C LEU A 134 6.93 -5.40 2.52
N ALA A 135 6.97 -4.34 3.33
CA ALA A 135 6.04 -4.16 4.45
C ALA A 135 4.59 -4.10 3.95
N PHE A 136 4.32 -3.26 2.95
CA PHE A 136 2.99 -3.09 2.39
C PHE A 136 2.49 -4.36 1.68
N SER A 137 3.36 -5.02 0.91
CA SER A 137 2.95 -6.20 0.13
C SER A 137 2.70 -7.44 0.97
N PHE A 138 3.42 -7.61 2.11
CA PHE A 138 3.45 -8.90 2.80
C PHE A 138 3.11 -8.84 4.30
N PHE A 139 3.27 -7.70 4.97
CA PHE A 139 3.12 -7.60 6.42
C PHE A 139 1.94 -6.73 6.86
N ILE A 140 1.45 -5.85 5.97
CA ILE A 140 0.34 -4.92 6.24
C ILE A 140 -0.86 -5.29 5.34
N SER A 141 -1.07 -6.56 5.06
CA SER A 141 -2.12 -7.02 4.14
C SER A 141 -3.42 -7.35 4.88
N ASP A 142 -4.10 -6.32 5.38
CA ASP A 142 -5.34 -6.47 6.17
C ASP A 142 -6.62 -6.07 5.42
N HIS A 143 -6.51 -5.40 4.29
CA HIS A 143 -7.62 -4.91 3.48
C HIS A 143 -7.48 -5.32 2.02
N TYR A 144 -8.60 -5.60 1.33
CA TYR A 144 -8.61 -5.86 -0.11
C TYR A 144 -8.61 -4.56 -0.90
N ILE A 145 -7.57 -4.34 -1.68
CA ILE A 145 -7.38 -3.10 -2.46
C ILE A 145 -8.13 -3.20 -3.79
N SER A 146 -8.97 -2.22 -4.08
CA SER A 146 -9.72 -2.06 -5.32
C SER A 146 -8.90 -1.35 -6.41
N PHE A 147 -9.39 -1.35 -7.66
CA PHE A 147 -8.78 -0.55 -8.74
C PHE A 147 -8.95 0.95 -8.54
N ILE A 148 -10.00 1.40 -7.86
CA ILE A 148 -10.22 2.82 -7.57
C ILE A 148 -9.11 3.34 -6.66
N GLU A 149 -8.68 2.54 -5.66
CA GLU A 149 -7.57 2.91 -4.78
C GLU A 149 -6.24 2.98 -5.53
N CYS A 150 -6.05 2.18 -6.59
CA CYS A 150 -4.89 2.33 -7.47
C CYS A 150 -4.88 3.70 -8.18
N PHE A 151 -6.01 4.19 -8.66
CA PHE A 151 -6.10 5.54 -9.23
C PHE A 151 -5.88 6.62 -8.17
N GLN A 152 -6.46 6.46 -6.98
CA GLN A 152 -6.26 7.40 -5.87
C GLN A 152 -4.80 7.48 -5.43
N SER A 153 -4.05 6.38 -5.54
CA SER A 153 -2.62 6.35 -5.19
C SER A 153 -1.72 7.17 -6.12
N LEU A 154 -2.21 7.61 -7.29
CA LEU A 154 -1.50 8.52 -8.18
C LEU A 154 -1.52 9.98 -7.68
N VAL A 155 -2.46 10.32 -6.80
CA VAL A 155 -2.69 11.70 -6.35
C VAL A 155 -1.43 12.39 -5.83
N PRO A 156 -0.60 11.80 -4.95
CA PRO A 156 0.62 12.47 -4.49
C PRO A 156 1.61 12.77 -5.62
N VAL A 157 1.75 11.87 -6.59
CA VAL A 157 2.64 12.05 -7.74
C VAL A 157 2.13 13.18 -8.64
N LEU A 158 0.80 13.24 -8.88
CA LEU A 158 0.19 14.30 -9.69
C LEU A 158 0.24 15.66 -9.00
N ILE A 159 0.01 15.72 -7.69
CA ILE A 159 0.15 16.95 -6.90
C ILE A 159 1.60 17.47 -7.01
N TYR A 160 2.57 16.57 -6.78
CA TYR A 160 3.97 16.97 -6.90
C TYR A 160 4.32 17.43 -8.31
N ALA A 161 3.87 16.73 -9.36
CA ALA A 161 4.07 17.12 -10.75
C ALA A 161 3.47 18.52 -11.05
N GLY A 162 2.29 18.81 -10.51
CA GLY A 162 1.66 20.14 -10.62
C GLY A 162 2.48 21.23 -9.91
N ILE A 163 2.94 20.98 -8.69
CA ILE A 163 3.81 21.91 -7.95
C ILE A 163 5.12 22.15 -8.73
N TYR A 164 5.76 21.07 -9.19
CA TYR A 164 6.98 21.16 -9.97
C TYR A 164 6.77 21.95 -11.26
N PHE A 165 5.67 21.71 -11.98
CA PHE A 165 5.34 22.46 -13.18
C PHE A 165 5.20 23.95 -12.90
N ILE A 166 4.48 24.32 -11.85
CA ILE A 166 4.31 25.75 -11.49
C ILE A 166 5.65 26.38 -11.09
N LEU A 167 6.39 25.74 -10.20
CA LEU A 167 7.57 26.35 -9.59
C LEU A 167 8.82 26.26 -10.47
N ALA A 168 9.05 25.13 -11.16
CA ALA A 168 10.25 24.93 -11.97
C ALA A 168 10.05 25.33 -13.45
N VAL A 169 8.83 25.13 -14.01
CA VAL A 169 8.60 25.38 -15.44
C VAL A 169 8.00 26.77 -15.71
N LEU A 170 6.95 27.16 -14.97
CA LEU A 170 6.27 28.45 -15.22
C LEU A 170 6.98 29.63 -14.56
N ILE A 171 7.39 29.49 -13.29
CA ILE A 171 8.07 30.56 -12.55
C ILE A 171 9.57 30.54 -12.87
N GLY A 172 10.21 29.40 -12.67
CA GLY A 172 11.64 29.19 -12.88
C GLY A 172 12.53 29.90 -11.84
N GLU A 173 13.80 29.54 -11.78
CA GLU A 173 14.76 30.03 -10.82
C GLU A 173 14.96 31.56 -10.87
N GLU A 174 14.99 32.14 -12.08
CA GLU A 174 15.17 33.57 -12.29
C GLU A 174 14.07 34.43 -11.64
N ARG A 175 12.89 33.87 -11.41
CA ARG A 175 11.73 34.53 -10.79
C ARG A 175 11.46 34.06 -9.36
N GLY A 176 12.45 33.38 -8.74
CA GLY A 176 12.33 32.88 -7.36
C GLY A 176 11.59 31.54 -7.23
N GLY A 177 11.35 30.84 -8.34
CA GLY A 177 10.87 29.47 -8.36
C GLY A 177 11.99 28.45 -8.17
N TRP A 178 11.75 27.20 -8.56
CA TRP A 178 12.74 26.14 -8.52
C TRP A 178 13.57 26.08 -9.81
N ASN A 179 14.81 25.63 -9.70
CA ASN A 179 15.54 25.20 -10.89
C ASN A 179 14.95 23.88 -11.41
N ASP A 180 15.21 23.55 -12.69
CA ASP A 180 14.74 22.32 -13.32
C ASP A 180 15.71 21.14 -12.99
N PHE A 181 15.81 20.81 -11.69
CA PHE A 181 16.78 19.81 -11.20
C PHE A 181 16.55 18.38 -11.71
N TYR A 182 15.35 18.06 -12.21
CA TYR A 182 15.10 16.81 -12.94
C TYR A 182 15.32 16.90 -14.44
N GLY A 183 15.46 18.10 -15.00
CA GLY A 183 15.59 18.34 -16.42
C GLY A 183 14.33 18.05 -17.21
N PHE A 184 13.17 18.07 -16.58
CA PHE A 184 11.88 17.73 -17.21
C PHE A 184 11.41 18.75 -18.23
N ASN A 185 11.97 19.94 -18.25
CA ASN A 185 11.71 20.95 -19.27
C ASN A 185 12.97 21.35 -20.05
N THR A 186 14.14 21.06 -19.51
CA THR A 186 15.43 21.35 -20.14
C THR A 186 15.75 20.39 -21.30
N TYR A 187 15.50 19.08 -21.12
CA TYR A 187 15.84 18.05 -22.11
C TYR A 187 14.64 17.66 -22.99
N VAL A 188 13.44 17.67 -22.42
CA VAL A 188 12.18 17.32 -23.13
C VAL A 188 11.06 18.17 -22.60
N PRO A 189 10.01 18.50 -23.42
CA PRO A 189 8.85 19.20 -22.93
C PRO A 189 8.21 18.48 -21.73
N PHE A 190 7.84 19.22 -20.68
CA PHE A 190 7.34 18.70 -19.40
C PHE A 190 6.20 17.68 -19.52
N TRP A 191 5.34 17.81 -20.51
CA TRP A 191 4.22 16.89 -20.72
C TRP A 191 4.68 15.45 -21.11
N ILE A 192 5.89 15.28 -21.69
CA ILE A 192 6.44 13.96 -22.05
C ILE A 192 6.75 13.12 -20.80
N PRO A 193 7.55 13.62 -19.82
CA PRO A 193 7.72 12.92 -18.54
C PRO A 193 6.40 12.63 -17.84
N LEU A 194 5.45 13.55 -17.83
CA LEU A 194 4.15 13.37 -17.19
C LEU A 194 3.35 12.23 -17.84
N LEU A 195 3.30 12.17 -19.18
CA LEU A 195 2.63 11.10 -19.93
C LEU A 195 3.29 9.74 -19.72
N LEU A 196 4.61 9.67 -19.52
CA LEU A 196 5.33 8.44 -19.28
C LEU A 196 5.20 7.98 -17.82
N LEU A 197 5.35 8.89 -16.87
CA LEU A 197 5.32 8.56 -15.44
C LEU A 197 3.92 8.15 -14.95
N SER A 198 2.86 8.70 -15.51
CA SER A 198 1.49 8.37 -15.09
C SER A 198 1.14 6.89 -15.28
N PRO A 199 1.30 6.28 -16.49
CA PRO A 199 1.03 4.85 -16.68
C PRO A 199 2.03 3.96 -15.91
N ILE A 200 3.29 4.37 -15.77
CA ILE A 200 4.28 3.65 -14.96
C ILE A 200 3.82 3.62 -13.49
N THR A 201 3.41 4.75 -12.96
CA THR A 201 2.91 4.86 -11.58
C THR A 201 1.65 4.00 -11.38
N PHE A 202 0.72 4.01 -12.34
CA PHE A 202 -0.45 3.13 -12.29
C PHE A 202 -0.07 1.64 -12.39
N GLY A 203 0.93 1.30 -13.19
CA GLY A 203 1.49 -0.06 -13.27
C GLY A 203 2.08 -0.51 -11.94
N ILE A 204 2.83 0.36 -11.24
CA ILE A 204 3.34 0.12 -9.89
C ILE A 204 2.19 -0.11 -8.91
N ALA A 205 1.19 0.77 -8.91
CA ALA A 205 0.01 0.65 -8.05
C ALA A 205 -0.74 -0.67 -8.28
N SER A 206 -0.95 -1.05 -9.53
CA SER A 206 -1.60 -2.30 -9.92
C SER A 206 -0.80 -3.53 -9.49
N SER A 207 0.53 -3.48 -9.59
CA SER A 207 1.43 -4.55 -9.15
C SER A 207 1.43 -4.70 -7.63
N LEU A 208 1.53 -3.59 -6.89
CA LEU A 208 1.42 -3.57 -5.43
C LEU A 208 0.06 -4.10 -4.96
N ARG A 209 -1.03 -3.66 -5.60
CA ARG A 209 -2.37 -4.19 -5.36
C ARG A 209 -2.42 -5.72 -5.55
N ALA A 210 -1.86 -6.22 -6.64
CA ALA A 210 -1.88 -7.66 -6.93
C ALA A 210 -1.13 -8.46 -5.86
N LEU A 211 0.07 -8.01 -5.46
CA LEU A 211 0.87 -8.65 -4.40
C LEU A 211 0.19 -8.56 -3.04
N HIS A 212 -0.30 -7.40 -2.67
CA HIS A 212 -1.02 -7.17 -1.41
C HIS A 212 -2.28 -8.04 -1.32
N ASN A 213 -3.11 -8.04 -2.37
CA ASN A 213 -4.32 -8.85 -2.41
C ASN A 213 -4.03 -10.35 -2.43
N LEU A 214 -2.91 -10.78 -3.03
CA LEU A 214 -2.47 -12.17 -2.97
C LEU A 214 -2.08 -12.56 -1.53
N SER A 215 -1.33 -11.71 -0.84
CA SER A 215 -0.97 -11.91 0.57
C SER A 215 -2.20 -11.91 1.47
N PHE A 216 -3.11 -10.94 1.28
CA PHE A 216 -4.38 -10.86 1.98
C PHE A 216 -5.20 -12.14 1.83
N ARG A 217 -5.37 -12.65 0.59
CA ARG A 217 -6.10 -13.91 0.33
C ARG A 217 -5.45 -15.09 1.04
N ARG A 218 -4.14 -15.28 0.88
CA ARG A 218 -3.41 -16.38 1.54
C ARG A 218 -3.54 -16.35 3.06
N LEU A 219 -3.44 -15.17 3.64
CA LEU A 219 -3.58 -14.99 5.08
C LEU A 219 -5.01 -15.30 5.54
N ARG A 220 -6.01 -14.90 4.78
CA ARG A 220 -7.43 -15.15 5.11
C ARG A 220 -7.85 -16.59 4.81
N GLU A 221 -7.41 -17.20 3.71
CA GLU A 221 -7.67 -18.62 3.44
C GLU A 221 -7.19 -19.50 4.60
N VAL A 222 -5.97 -19.25 5.10
CA VAL A 222 -5.45 -19.98 6.25
C VAL A 222 -6.21 -19.62 7.54
N LYS A 223 -6.63 -18.36 7.74
CA LYS A 223 -7.47 -17.97 8.89
C LYS A 223 -8.84 -18.67 8.86
N VAL A 224 -9.48 -18.69 7.74
CA VAL A 224 -10.79 -19.35 7.57
C VAL A 224 -10.66 -20.87 7.74
N THR A 225 -9.63 -21.50 7.19
CA THR A 225 -9.43 -22.96 7.32
C THR A 225 -8.99 -23.37 8.73
N ASP A 226 -8.27 -22.52 9.46
CA ASP A 226 -7.83 -22.82 10.84
C ASP A 226 -8.92 -22.56 11.89
N GLU A 227 -9.78 -21.55 11.67
CA GLU A 227 -10.82 -21.15 12.64
C GLU A 227 -12.15 -21.88 12.37
N TYR A 228 -12.46 -22.06 11.10
CA TYR A 228 -13.67 -22.74 10.66
C TYR A 228 -13.30 -23.76 9.59
N SER A 229 -13.28 -25.03 9.97
CA SER A 229 -13.10 -26.09 8.98
C SER A 229 -14.20 -25.94 7.89
N GLU A 230 -13.89 -26.32 6.66
CA GLU A 230 -14.88 -26.30 5.57
C GLU A 230 -16.18 -27.01 5.95
N SER A 231 -16.07 -28.04 6.79
CA SER A 231 -17.20 -28.75 7.38
C SER A 231 -18.03 -27.91 8.33
N TYR A 232 -17.41 -27.04 9.12
CA TYR A 232 -18.12 -26.12 10.02
C TYR A 232 -18.89 -25.06 9.23
N LEU A 233 -18.25 -24.43 8.24
CA LEU A 233 -18.90 -23.43 7.37
C LEU A 233 -20.06 -24.03 6.60
N ARG A 234 -19.90 -25.26 6.07
CA ARG A 234 -20.98 -26.00 5.40
C ARG A 234 -22.16 -26.27 6.34
N ARG A 235 -21.87 -26.64 7.59
CA ARG A 235 -22.91 -26.87 8.60
C ARG A 235 -23.64 -25.57 8.96
N GLU A 236 -22.91 -24.49 9.22
CA GLU A 236 -23.49 -23.18 9.56
C GLU A 236 -24.38 -22.65 8.42
N VAL A 237 -23.93 -22.73 7.16
CA VAL A 237 -24.77 -22.34 6.02
C VAL A 237 -25.98 -23.28 5.85
N ALA A 238 -25.81 -24.58 6.09
CA ALA A 238 -26.92 -25.51 6.02
C ALA A 238 -27.96 -25.29 7.12
N ASP A 239 -27.51 -24.94 8.31
CA ASP A 239 -28.39 -24.64 9.47
C ASP A 239 -29.11 -23.30 9.27
N LEU A 240 -28.43 -22.26 8.76
CA LEU A 240 -29.07 -21.00 8.38
C LEU A 240 -30.06 -21.16 7.21
N ALA A 241 -29.74 -22.04 6.26
CA ALA A 241 -30.65 -22.34 5.15
C ALA A 241 -31.89 -23.09 5.64
N LYS A 242 -31.76 -23.99 6.62
CA LYS A 242 -32.92 -24.66 7.28
C LYS A 242 -33.75 -23.69 8.10
N GLU A 243 -33.12 -22.79 8.82
CA GLU A 243 -33.78 -21.73 9.61
C GLU A 243 -34.64 -20.84 8.70
N LYS A 244 -34.09 -20.43 7.54
CA LYS A 244 -34.84 -19.68 6.51
C LYS A 244 -35.90 -20.51 5.76
N ALA A 245 -35.62 -21.78 5.47
CA ALA A 245 -36.56 -22.67 4.80
C ALA A 245 -37.75 -23.04 5.72
N ALA A 246 -37.57 -23.03 7.02
CA ALA A 246 -38.65 -23.18 8.00
C ALA A 246 -39.62 -22.00 7.98
N GLU A 247 -39.17 -20.82 7.46
CA GLU A 247 -40.01 -19.64 7.30
C GLU A 247 -40.84 -19.66 6.00
N ASP A 248 -40.40 -20.24 4.89
CA ASP A 248 -41.12 -20.01 3.60
C ASP A 248 -41.00 -21.02 2.45
N GLN A 249 -40.32 -22.18 2.45
CA GLN A 249 -40.45 -23.18 1.33
C GLN A 249 -39.61 -24.49 1.43
N PRO A 250 -39.88 -25.54 0.59
CA PRO A 250 -39.33 -26.87 0.77
C PRO A 250 -37.90 -27.06 0.25
N HIS A 251 -37.24 -27.96 0.93
CA HIS A 251 -35.83 -28.38 0.87
C HIS A 251 -35.20 -28.51 -0.51
N THR A 252 -34.13 -27.75 -0.75
CA THR A 252 -33.11 -28.09 -1.74
C THR A 252 -31.79 -28.27 -1.04
N ASP A 253 -31.06 -29.33 -1.34
CA ASP A 253 -29.69 -29.54 -0.87
C ASP A 253 -28.79 -28.39 -1.39
N ILE A 254 -28.41 -27.51 -0.48
CA ILE A 254 -27.58 -26.35 -0.83
C ILE A 254 -26.14 -26.83 -0.91
N VAL A 255 -25.66 -27.05 -2.13
CA VAL A 255 -24.23 -27.26 -2.41
C VAL A 255 -23.53 -25.91 -2.33
N ILE A 256 -22.67 -25.70 -1.32
CA ILE A 256 -21.87 -24.50 -1.19
C ILE A 256 -20.78 -24.49 -2.28
N PRO A 257 -20.89 -23.60 -3.29
CA PRO A 257 -19.90 -23.56 -4.37
C PRO A 257 -18.56 -22.99 -3.83
N ARG A 258 -17.45 -23.39 -4.47
CA ARG A 258 -16.11 -22.78 -4.18
C ARG A 258 -16.11 -21.25 -4.27
N ARG A 259 -17.02 -20.67 -5.06
CA ARG A 259 -17.24 -19.22 -5.16
C ARG A 259 -17.69 -18.59 -3.83
N PHE A 260 -18.30 -19.34 -2.94
CA PHE A 260 -18.72 -18.85 -1.63
C PHE A 260 -17.55 -18.59 -0.69
N ILE A 261 -16.58 -19.50 -0.64
CA ILE A 261 -15.33 -19.28 0.15
C ILE A 261 -14.62 -18.02 -0.35
N LYS A 262 -14.58 -17.84 -1.67
CA LYS A 262 -14.01 -16.64 -2.27
C LYS A 262 -14.79 -15.37 -1.92
N PHE A 263 -16.12 -15.43 -1.93
CA PHE A 263 -16.99 -14.33 -1.52
C PHE A 263 -16.84 -13.99 -0.03
N LEU A 264 -16.76 -15.00 0.83
CA LEU A 264 -16.45 -14.83 2.27
C LEU A 264 -15.12 -14.11 2.47
N ILE A 265 -14.07 -14.53 1.76
CA ILE A 265 -12.75 -13.93 1.83
C ILE A 265 -12.76 -12.46 1.34
N GLU A 266 -13.52 -12.17 0.29
CA GLU A 266 -13.60 -10.83 -0.31
C GLU A 266 -14.50 -9.85 0.48
N ASN A 267 -15.51 -10.35 1.20
CA ASN A 267 -16.53 -9.53 1.86
C ASN A 267 -16.51 -9.61 3.38
N THR A 268 -15.61 -10.38 4.00
CA THR A 268 -15.44 -10.36 5.45
C THR A 268 -14.72 -9.06 5.83
N ASP A 269 -15.49 -8.02 6.00
CA ASP A 269 -15.06 -6.85 6.75
C ASP A 269 -15.02 -7.25 8.23
N THR A 270 -14.06 -6.73 8.97
CA THR A 270 -13.74 -7.14 10.34
C THR A 270 -14.85 -6.91 11.35
N ASP A 271 -15.83 -6.11 10.98
CA ASP A 271 -17.00 -5.81 11.83
C ASP A 271 -18.20 -6.75 11.59
N LYS A 272 -18.12 -7.65 10.62
CA LYS A 272 -19.19 -8.61 10.32
C LYS A 272 -18.80 -10.00 10.79
N THR A 273 -19.72 -10.64 11.52
CA THR A 273 -19.54 -12.05 11.90
C THR A 273 -19.65 -12.93 10.65
N VAL A 274 -19.05 -14.14 10.70
CA VAL A 274 -19.19 -15.14 9.62
C VAL A 274 -20.67 -15.40 9.32
N ARG A 275 -21.52 -15.36 10.34
CA ARG A 275 -22.99 -15.48 10.23
C ARG A 275 -23.58 -14.36 9.35
N ASP A 276 -23.18 -13.10 9.56
CA ASP A 276 -23.69 -11.96 8.79
C ASP A 276 -23.31 -12.05 7.31
N VAL A 277 -22.10 -12.52 7.02
CA VAL A 277 -21.64 -12.72 5.64
C VAL A 277 -22.33 -13.90 4.98
N CYS A 278 -22.62 -14.98 5.73
CA CYS A 278 -23.40 -16.10 5.26
C CYS A 278 -24.85 -15.69 4.95
N ILE A 279 -25.46 -14.86 5.80
CA ILE A 279 -26.81 -14.31 5.59
C ILE A 279 -26.84 -13.42 4.35
N LEU A 280 -25.85 -12.55 4.19
CA LEU A 280 -25.74 -11.67 3.02
C LEU A 280 -25.63 -12.48 1.73
N TYR A 281 -24.78 -13.52 1.73
CA TYR A 281 -24.62 -14.42 0.58
C TYR A 281 -25.91 -15.17 0.25
N LEU A 282 -26.57 -15.74 1.26
CA LEU A 282 -27.83 -16.46 1.06
C LEU A 282 -28.93 -15.55 0.53
N ASN A 283 -29.02 -14.30 0.99
CA ASN A 283 -29.95 -13.33 0.46
C ASN A 283 -29.68 -13.01 -1.01
N THR A 284 -28.40 -12.75 -1.35
CA THR A 284 -27.99 -12.46 -2.74
C THR A 284 -28.21 -13.67 -3.66
N PHE A 285 -27.97 -14.89 -3.15
CA PHE A 285 -28.15 -16.12 -3.92
C PHE A 285 -29.62 -16.45 -4.13
N LEU A 286 -30.45 -16.26 -3.10
CA LEU A 286 -31.90 -16.49 -3.18
C LEU A 286 -32.61 -15.46 -4.06
N GLU A 287 -32.17 -14.22 -4.09
CA GLU A 287 -32.68 -13.21 -5.02
C GLU A 287 -32.38 -13.56 -6.49
N ASN A 288 -31.22 -14.17 -6.75
CA ASN A 288 -30.83 -14.61 -8.11
C ASN A 288 -31.50 -15.93 -8.57
N ILE A 289 -32.08 -16.69 -7.65
CA ILE A 289 -32.84 -17.92 -7.98
C ILE A 289 -34.30 -17.63 -8.29
N LYS A 290 -34.80 -16.46 -7.88
CA LYS A 290 -36.20 -16.06 -8.14
C LYS A 290 -36.46 -15.52 -9.56
N TYR A 291 -35.45 -15.52 -10.44
CA TYR A 291 -35.53 -15.19 -11.85
C TYR A 291 -34.94 -16.34 -12.69
#